data_16dc157811d5a36d44d35fa9f85d5ea2
#
_entry.id   16dc157811d5a36d44d35fa9f85d5ea2
#
_cell.length_a   1.000
_cell.length_b   1.000
_cell.length_c   1.000
_cell.angle_alpha   90.00
_cell.angle_beta   90.00
_cell.angle_gamma   90.00
#
_symmetry.space_group_name_H-M   'P 1'
#
loop_
_entity.id
_entity.type
_entity.pdbx_description
1 polymer ?
#
loop_
_entity_poly.entity_id
_entity_poly.type
_entity_poly.pdbx_seq_one_letter_code
_entity_poly.pdbx_strand_id
1 'polypeptide(L)'
;MRPRHLLILAALMIALSVGSLALERASQLPGAAPSFQVDPFWPKLPKAWILGQVSGVAVDAQDHVWVLQRPWSLNNDELKKNPEAECCSAPPPVMEFDSAGNYLRGWGGRPEDGSYEWPEDEHGIHVDYKGNVWVSSAGGPRMAQRKENFLVKFTREGKFLLQIGRRGMSKGSLDTGNLNNAADMWVHPATNEVFVADGYVNRRVIVFDADTGAFKRMWGAYGDPPDDAAPKAFAGEGPGPRQFNTVHGIKVSADGLVYVNDRLNNRLQVFTIDGVFQREIFIERKTQLLGTSFNTAFSPDAGQRWLYVGDAGNGRIHVFDRRTLQELRAFGRIGRYAGEFVFMHNLATDSAGNLYVSEVGNGRRVQKFVLEAAPRP
;
A
#
# COMPACT_ATOMS: atom_id res chain seq x y z
N MET A 1 -29.20 25.20 -53.67
CA MET A 1 -29.17 25.60 -52.23
C MET A 1 -28.71 27.05 -52.16
N ARG A 2 -29.44 27.94 -51.48
CA ARG A 2 -29.07 29.35 -51.40
C ARG A 2 -27.91 29.53 -50.41
N PRO A 3 -26.89 30.38 -50.67
CA PRO A 3 -25.67 30.51 -49.87
C PRO A 3 -25.91 30.81 -48.35
N ARG A 4 -27.07 31.36 -48.02
CA ARG A 4 -27.49 31.60 -46.64
C ARG A 4 -27.68 30.33 -45.79
N HIS A 5 -28.12 29.20 -46.37
CA HIS A 5 -28.28 27.93 -45.63
C HIS A 5 -26.96 27.22 -45.34
N LEU A 6 -25.95 27.40 -46.22
CA LEU A 6 -24.60 26.87 -45.96
C LEU A 6 -23.88 27.57 -44.79
N LEU A 7 -24.08 28.90 -44.68
CA LEU A 7 -23.48 29.67 -43.58
C LEU A 7 -24.10 29.34 -42.19
N ILE A 8 -25.43 29.07 -42.18
CA ILE A 8 -26.12 28.70 -40.94
C ILE A 8 -25.70 27.28 -40.48
N LEU A 9 -25.54 26.33 -41.40
CA LEU A 9 -25.07 24.97 -41.09
C LEU A 9 -23.62 24.97 -40.62
N ALA A 10 -22.73 25.78 -41.20
CA ALA A 10 -21.35 25.91 -40.76
C ALA A 10 -21.27 26.55 -39.37
N ALA A 11 -22.06 27.56 -39.07
CA ALA A 11 -22.12 28.20 -37.76
C ALA A 11 -22.66 27.25 -36.66
N LEU A 12 -23.64 26.39 -36.99
CA LEU A 12 -24.18 25.38 -36.06
C LEU A 12 -23.15 24.28 -35.79
N MET A 13 -22.39 23.82 -36.78
CA MET A 13 -21.36 22.81 -36.61
C MET A 13 -20.17 23.35 -35.79
N ILE A 14 -19.78 24.61 -35.98
CA ILE A 14 -18.74 25.26 -35.16
C ILE A 14 -19.23 25.43 -33.71
N ALA A 15 -20.48 25.82 -33.51
CA ALA A 15 -21.08 25.97 -32.17
C ALA A 15 -21.19 24.62 -31.43
N LEU A 16 -21.50 23.52 -32.13
CA LEU A 16 -21.52 22.16 -31.56
C LEU A 16 -20.12 21.64 -31.25
N SER A 17 -19.12 21.92 -32.10
CA SER A 17 -17.74 21.51 -31.84
C SER A 17 -17.08 22.31 -30.69
N VAL A 18 -17.39 23.59 -30.57
CA VAL A 18 -16.90 24.42 -29.44
C VAL A 18 -17.64 24.03 -28.14
N GLY A 19 -18.94 23.67 -28.23
CA GLY A 19 -19.71 23.17 -27.10
C GLY A 19 -19.17 21.82 -26.57
N SER A 20 -18.83 20.88 -27.46
CA SER A 20 -18.27 19.59 -27.07
C SER A 20 -16.86 19.74 -26.49
N LEU A 21 -16.01 20.59 -27.05
CA LEU A 21 -14.67 20.91 -26.49
C LEU A 21 -14.76 21.65 -25.13
N ALA A 22 -15.80 22.49 -24.93
CA ALA A 22 -16.03 23.14 -23.65
C ALA A 22 -16.58 22.17 -22.59
N LEU A 23 -17.42 21.21 -22.97
CA LEU A 23 -17.90 20.13 -22.10
C LEU A 23 -16.77 19.14 -21.74
N GLU A 24 -15.93 18.77 -22.70
CA GLU A 24 -14.73 17.95 -22.40
C GLU A 24 -13.73 18.70 -21.51
N ARG A 25 -13.54 20.01 -21.70
CA ARG A 25 -12.73 20.84 -20.79
C ARG A 25 -13.39 21.06 -19.44
N ALA A 26 -14.70 21.19 -19.37
CA ALA A 26 -15.42 21.30 -18.09
C ALA A 26 -15.38 19.99 -17.27
N SER A 27 -15.33 18.83 -17.94
CA SER A 27 -15.08 17.54 -17.28
C SER A 27 -13.61 17.36 -16.81
N GLN A 28 -12.72 18.26 -17.22
CA GLN A 28 -11.29 18.28 -16.83
C GLN A 28 -10.95 19.36 -15.79
N LEU A 29 -11.91 20.13 -15.28
CA LEU A 29 -11.67 20.97 -14.11
C LEU A 29 -11.36 20.07 -12.92
N PRO A 30 -10.31 20.37 -12.13
CA PRO A 30 -10.01 19.60 -10.92
C PRO A 30 -11.25 19.63 -10.03
N GLY A 31 -11.96 18.51 -9.92
CA GLY A 31 -12.97 18.37 -8.87
C GLY A 31 -12.26 18.59 -7.53
N ALA A 32 -12.98 19.10 -6.55
CA ALA A 32 -12.43 19.28 -5.22
C ALA A 32 -11.75 18.00 -4.76
N ALA A 33 -10.57 18.11 -4.12
CA ALA A 33 -9.88 16.97 -3.54
C ALA A 33 -10.82 16.25 -2.56
N PRO A 34 -10.80 14.90 -2.51
CA PRO A 34 -11.69 14.13 -1.65
C PRO A 34 -11.48 14.51 -0.19
N SER A 35 -12.57 14.56 0.59
CA SER A 35 -12.56 14.71 2.04
C SER A 35 -13.08 13.45 2.71
N PHE A 36 -12.67 13.23 3.96
CA PHE A 36 -12.92 12.01 4.68
C PHE A 36 -13.35 12.29 6.10
N GLN A 37 -14.28 11.47 6.60
CA GLN A 37 -14.65 11.40 8.00
C GLN A 37 -14.27 10.04 8.58
N VAL A 38 -13.57 10.02 9.72
CA VAL A 38 -13.22 8.77 10.39
C VAL A 38 -14.46 8.08 10.95
N ASP A 39 -14.57 6.76 10.73
CA ASP A 39 -15.52 5.89 11.45
C ASP A 39 -14.85 5.36 12.71
N PRO A 40 -15.17 5.86 13.91
CA PRO A 40 -14.51 5.47 15.14
C PRO A 40 -14.92 4.07 15.65
N PHE A 41 -15.91 3.44 15.02
CA PHE A 41 -16.47 2.15 15.43
C PHE A 41 -16.06 0.99 14.53
N TRP A 42 -15.25 1.25 13.50
CA TRP A 42 -14.70 0.23 12.62
C TRP A 42 -13.28 -0.16 13.06
N PRO A 43 -12.89 -1.47 13.11
CA PRO A 43 -13.70 -2.68 12.93
C PRO A 43 -14.43 -3.09 14.22
N LYS A 44 -15.42 -3.98 14.11
CA LYS A 44 -16.14 -4.58 15.22
C LYS A 44 -15.42 -5.85 15.68
N LEU A 45 -14.49 -5.70 16.60
CA LEU A 45 -13.76 -6.83 17.15
C LEU A 45 -14.61 -7.65 18.13
N PRO A 46 -14.46 -8.99 18.17
CA PRO A 46 -14.95 -9.79 19.27
C PRO A 46 -14.45 -9.27 20.62
N LYS A 47 -15.32 -9.25 21.64
CA LYS A 47 -15.04 -8.61 22.95
C LYS A 47 -13.78 -9.13 23.66
N ALA A 48 -13.41 -10.39 23.40
CA ALA A 48 -12.23 -10.99 24.03
C ALA A 48 -10.92 -10.69 23.29
N TRP A 49 -10.95 -9.93 22.19
CA TRP A 49 -9.76 -9.69 21.37
C TRP A 49 -9.17 -8.29 21.55
N ILE A 50 -7.85 -8.24 21.52
CA ILE A 50 -7.08 -7.01 21.44
C ILE A 50 -6.07 -7.11 20.30
N LEU A 51 -6.00 -6.07 19.47
CA LEU A 51 -5.04 -6.02 18.36
C LEU A 51 -3.62 -5.74 18.85
N GLY A 52 -2.67 -6.47 18.31
CA GLY A 52 -1.27 -6.06 18.27
C GLY A 52 -1.03 -4.96 17.24
N GLN A 53 0.23 -4.76 16.85
CA GLN A 53 0.58 -3.85 15.78
C GLN A 53 -0.08 -4.31 14.47
N VAL A 54 -0.84 -3.45 13.82
CA VAL A 54 -1.47 -3.74 12.53
C VAL A 54 -0.54 -3.29 11.41
N SER A 55 0.16 -4.25 10.81
CA SER A 55 1.20 -3.96 9.82
C SER A 55 0.67 -3.82 8.39
N GLY A 56 -0.46 -4.44 8.07
CA GLY A 56 -1.00 -4.40 6.72
C GLY A 56 -2.51 -4.31 6.66
N VAL A 57 -3.02 -3.69 5.61
CA VAL A 57 -4.42 -3.66 5.23
C VAL A 57 -4.56 -3.82 3.72
N ALA A 58 -5.51 -4.64 3.28
CA ALA A 58 -5.87 -4.79 1.88
C ALA A 58 -7.39 -4.84 1.73
N VAL A 59 -7.91 -4.53 0.55
CA VAL A 59 -9.32 -4.65 0.22
C VAL A 59 -9.42 -5.54 -1.02
N ASP A 60 -10.34 -6.51 -0.99
CA ASP A 60 -10.57 -7.40 -2.10
C ASP A 60 -11.69 -6.90 -3.03
N ALA A 61 -11.95 -7.64 -4.11
CA ALA A 61 -12.96 -7.28 -5.11
C ALA A 61 -14.42 -7.34 -4.60
N GLN A 62 -14.65 -7.89 -3.40
CA GLN A 62 -15.94 -7.92 -2.70
C GLN A 62 -16.06 -6.82 -1.63
N ASP A 63 -15.11 -5.90 -1.58
CA ASP A 63 -14.96 -4.88 -0.53
C ASP A 63 -14.75 -5.45 0.88
N HIS A 64 -14.27 -6.71 0.97
CA HIS A 64 -13.83 -7.22 2.25
C HIS A 64 -12.45 -6.67 2.59
N VAL A 65 -12.29 -6.30 3.86
CA VAL A 65 -11.07 -5.70 4.37
C VAL A 65 -10.24 -6.75 5.09
N TRP A 66 -9.05 -6.96 4.58
CA TRP A 66 -8.07 -7.89 5.12
C TRP A 66 -7.06 -7.14 5.97
N VAL A 67 -6.89 -7.61 7.19
CA VAL A 67 -6.02 -6.99 8.19
C VAL A 67 -4.93 -7.97 8.60
N LEU A 68 -3.68 -7.53 8.52
CA LEU A 68 -2.52 -8.28 8.99
C LEU A 68 -2.02 -7.63 10.28
N GLN A 69 -1.98 -8.40 11.36
CA GLN A 69 -1.51 -7.91 12.65
C GLN A 69 -0.40 -8.81 13.22
N ARG A 70 0.30 -8.30 14.19
CA ARG A 70 1.43 -8.93 14.89
C ARG A 70 1.03 -9.39 16.30
N PRO A 71 0.55 -10.63 16.50
CA PRO A 71 0.14 -11.13 17.82
C PRO A 71 1.25 -11.06 18.86
N TRP A 72 2.49 -11.27 18.42
CA TRP A 72 3.69 -11.24 19.26
C TRP A 72 4.01 -9.87 19.86
N SER A 73 3.41 -8.80 19.34
CA SER A 73 3.63 -7.43 19.82
C SER A 73 2.82 -7.07 21.07
N LEU A 74 1.91 -7.94 21.48
CA LEU A 74 1.16 -7.83 22.72
C LEU A 74 1.99 -8.33 23.90
N ASN A 75 1.96 -7.60 25.00
CA ASN A 75 2.64 -7.97 26.24
C ASN A 75 1.69 -8.71 27.23
N ASN A 76 2.24 -9.18 28.35
CA ASN A 76 1.47 -9.94 29.31
C ASN A 76 0.36 -9.12 29.99
N ASP A 77 0.55 -7.80 30.15
CA ASP A 77 -0.49 -6.93 30.74
C ASP A 77 -1.69 -6.77 29.83
N GLU A 78 -1.46 -6.81 28.52
CA GLU A 78 -2.50 -6.72 27.50
C GLU A 78 -3.23 -8.05 27.30
N LEU A 79 -2.51 -9.17 27.30
CA LEU A 79 -3.09 -10.49 27.12
C LEU A 79 -3.76 -11.05 28.37
N LYS A 80 -3.58 -10.41 29.54
CA LYS A 80 -4.17 -10.83 30.81
C LYS A 80 -4.13 -12.36 30.98
N LYS A 81 -2.95 -12.93 30.97
CA LYS A 81 -2.73 -14.37 31.16
C LYS A 81 -3.12 -14.88 32.55
N ASN A 82 -3.73 -14.02 33.35
CA ASN A 82 -4.33 -14.38 34.61
C ASN A 82 -5.68 -15.07 34.33
N PRO A 83 -5.92 -16.29 34.83
CA PRO A 83 -7.18 -17.02 34.62
C PRO A 83 -8.41 -16.31 35.19
N GLU A 84 -8.27 -15.31 36.05
CA GLU A 84 -9.35 -14.52 36.64
C GLU A 84 -9.80 -13.32 35.77
N ALA A 85 -9.07 -12.99 34.68
CA ALA A 85 -9.42 -11.89 33.79
C ALA A 85 -10.29 -12.37 32.62
N GLU A 86 -11.39 -11.69 32.33
CA GLU A 86 -12.32 -12.00 31.23
C GLU A 86 -11.75 -11.59 29.85
N CYS A 87 -10.78 -10.70 29.81
CA CYS A 87 -10.10 -10.18 28.61
C CYS A 87 -8.58 -10.33 28.81
N CYS A 88 -7.78 -10.47 27.80
CA CYS A 88 -8.00 -10.50 26.37
C CYS A 88 -7.06 -11.53 25.73
N SER A 89 -7.34 -11.91 24.49
CA SER A 89 -6.47 -12.77 23.68
C SER A 89 -6.09 -12.06 22.38
N ALA A 90 -4.95 -12.47 21.80
CA ALA A 90 -4.56 -12.04 20.47
C ALA A 90 -5.45 -12.72 19.41
N PRO A 91 -6.01 -11.97 18.45
CA PRO A 91 -6.63 -12.58 17.28
C PRO A 91 -5.60 -13.24 16.35
N PRO A 92 -6.06 -14.02 15.34
CA PRO A 92 -5.17 -14.56 14.31
C PRO A 92 -4.39 -13.45 13.59
N PRO A 93 -3.20 -13.75 13.04
CA PRO A 93 -2.40 -12.78 12.29
C PRO A 93 -3.13 -12.17 11.10
N VAL A 94 -3.85 -13.00 10.33
CA VAL A 94 -4.69 -12.57 9.19
C VAL A 94 -6.14 -12.59 9.60
N MET A 95 -6.85 -11.49 9.36
CA MET A 95 -8.28 -11.36 9.62
C MET A 95 -8.99 -10.76 8.41
N GLU A 96 -10.20 -11.22 8.16
CA GLU A 96 -11.10 -10.70 7.14
C GLU A 96 -12.35 -10.11 7.80
N PHE A 97 -12.72 -8.90 7.36
CA PHE A 97 -13.92 -8.19 7.77
C PHE A 97 -14.75 -7.82 6.54
N ASP A 98 -16.05 -7.72 6.69
CA ASP A 98 -16.88 -7.05 5.70
C ASP A 98 -16.68 -5.52 5.74
N SER A 99 -17.21 -4.80 4.77
CA SER A 99 -17.09 -3.33 4.71
C SER A 99 -17.76 -2.60 5.88
N ALA A 100 -18.69 -3.25 6.57
CA ALA A 100 -19.34 -2.76 7.80
C ALA A 100 -18.52 -3.05 9.07
N GLY A 101 -17.40 -3.77 8.95
CA GLY A 101 -16.48 -4.09 10.02
C GLY A 101 -16.83 -5.35 10.81
N ASN A 102 -17.77 -6.18 10.36
CA ASN A 102 -18.06 -7.44 11.00
C ASN A 102 -16.96 -8.46 10.68
N TYR A 103 -16.45 -9.14 11.67
CA TYR A 103 -15.47 -10.20 11.52
C TYR A 103 -16.06 -11.40 10.77
N LEU A 104 -15.36 -11.87 9.74
CA LEU A 104 -15.78 -13.00 8.90
C LEU A 104 -14.96 -14.25 9.20
N ARG A 105 -13.64 -14.15 9.17
CA ARG A 105 -12.69 -15.24 9.42
C ARG A 105 -11.30 -14.74 9.78
N GLY A 106 -10.46 -15.66 10.27
CA GLY A 106 -9.04 -15.38 10.46
C GLY A 106 -8.24 -16.67 10.56
N TRP A 107 -6.96 -16.57 10.18
CA TRP A 107 -6.02 -17.66 10.14
C TRP A 107 -4.58 -17.14 10.17
N GLY A 108 -3.62 -18.05 10.09
CA GLY A 108 -2.19 -17.75 10.02
C GLY A 108 -1.44 -18.23 11.24
N GLY A 109 -0.14 -18.14 11.14
CA GLY A 109 0.79 -18.69 12.12
C GLY A 109 1.66 -19.80 11.55
N ARG A 110 2.66 -20.24 12.30
CA ARG A 110 3.58 -21.28 11.89
C ARG A 110 2.85 -22.63 11.74
N PRO A 111 3.01 -23.32 10.60
CA PRO A 111 2.40 -24.63 10.43
C PRO A 111 3.09 -25.67 11.33
N GLU A 112 2.30 -26.60 11.89
CA GLU A 112 2.83 -27.65 12.77
C GLU A 112 3.73 -28.65 12.01
N ASP A 113 3.42 -28.89 10.74
CA ASP A 113 4.13 -29.83 9.87
C ASP A 113 5.37 -29.21 9.17
N GLY A 114 5.61 -27.91 9.36
CA GLY A 114 6.73 -27.20 8.72
C GLY A 114 6.61 -27.06 7.19
N SER A 115 5.41 -27.20 6.63
CA SER A 115 5.16 -27.20 5.18
C SER A 115 5.51 -25.87 4.50
N TYR A 116 5.51 -24.77 5.25
CA TYR A 116 5.94 -23.45 4.79
C TYR A 116 6.54 -22.63 5.94
N GLU A 117 7.22 -21.54 5.61
CA GLU A 117 7.75 -20.59 6.59
C GLU A 117 6.74 -19.48 6.85
N TRP A 118 6.31 -19.31 8.11
CA TRP A 118 5.48 -18.16 8.50
C TRP A 118 6.36 -16.97 8.89
N PRO A 119 6.00 -15.74 8.47
CA PRO A 119 6.65 -14.51 8.93
C PRO A 119 6.71 -14.40 10.46
N GLU A 120 7.87 -14.03 11.00
CA GLU A 120 8.00 -13.68 12.42
C GLU A 120 7.73 -12.19 12.69
N ASP A 121 7.90 -11.36 11.64
CA ASP A 121 7.53 -9.95 11.61
C ASP A 121 6.60 -9.74 10.42
N GLU A 122 5.33 -10.06 10.56
CA GLU A 122 4.31 -9.85 9.53
C GLU A 122 4.33 -8.38 9.09
N HIS A 123 4.37 -8.11 7.77
CA HIS A 123 4.55 -6.75 7.29
C HIS A 123 3.51 -6.30 6.27
N GLY A 124 3.50 -6.82 5.08
CA GLY A 124 2.56 -6.48 4.01
C GLY A 124 1.54 -7.59 3.76
N ILE A 125 0.33 -7.19 3.36
CA ILE A 125 -0.73 -8.09 2.90
C ILE A 125 -1.32 -7.56 1.59
N HIS A 126 -1.58 -8.48 0.66
CA HIS A 126 -2.28 -8.18 -0.57
C HIS A 126 -3.24 -9.32 -0.91
N VAL A 127 -4.42 -8.99 -1.42
CA VAL A 127 -5.35 -9.97 -1.99
C VAL A 127 -5.35 -9.78 -3.49
N ASP A 128 -4.93 -10.81 -4.22
CA ASP A 128 -4.85 -10.75 -5.66
C ASP A 128 -6.22 -10.88 -6.35
N TYR A 129 -6.26 -10.62 -7.64
CA TYR A 129 -7.50 -10.68 -8.44
C TYR A 129 -8.11 -12.09 -8.54
N LYS A 130 -7.38 -13.13 -8.14
CA LYS A 130 -7.86 -14.53 -8.02
C LYS A 130 -8.39 -14.82 -6.62
N GLY A 131 -8.32 -13.86 -5.68
CA GLY A 131 -8.72 -14.01 -4.29
C GLY A 131 -7.67 -14.68 -3.41
N ASN A 132 -6.42 -14.86 -3.87
CA ASN A 132 -5.36 -15.39 -3.04
C ASN A 132 -4.74 -14.29 -2.17
N VAL A 133 -4.33 -14.68 -0.97
CA VAL A 133 -3.76 -13.78 0.03
C VAL A 133 -2.25 -13.95 0.05
N TRP A 134 -1.54 -12.84 -0.16
CA TRP A 134 -0.10 -12.76 -0.11
C TRP A 134 0.35 -12.07 1.17
N VAL A 135 1.38 -12.60 1.82
CA VAL A 135 1.94 -12.06 3.06
C VAL A 135 3.44 -11.92 2.93
N SER A 136 3.96 -10.74 3.27
CA SER A 136 5.40 -10.48 3.36
C SER A 136 5.86 -10.36 4.81
N SER A 137 7.17 -10.38 4.99
CA SER A 137 7.81 -10.23 6.27
C SER A 137 8.97 -9.25 6.20
N ALA A 138 8.93 -8.23 7.03
CA ALA A 138 10.01 -7.25 7.10
C ALA A 138 9.93 -6.40 8.36
N GLY A 139 11.05 -5.77 8.70
CA GLY A 139 11.11 -4.79 9.78
C GLY A 139 11.09 -5.40 11.18
N GLY A 140 10.62 -4.60 12.14
CA GLY A 140 10.60 -4.93 13.54
C GLY A 140 11.97 -4.80 14.24
N PRO A 141 11.97 -4.84 15.58
CA PRO A 141 13.18 -4.59 16.37
C PRO A 141 14.28 -5.65 16.20
N ARG A 142 13.96 -6.80 15.59
CA ARG A 142 14.89 -7.91 15.38
C ARG A 142 15.21 -8.19 13.92
N MET A 143 14.97 -7.24 13.03
CA MET A 143 15.11 -7.37 11.57
C MET A 143 16.43 -8.01 11.15
N ALA A 144 17.55 -7.55 11.70
CA ALA A 144 18.88 -8.07 11.37
C ALA A 144 19.09 -9.54 11.78
N GLN A 145 18.35 -10.02 12.79
CA GLN A 145 18.48 -11.37 13.35
C GLN A 145 17.53 -12.36 12.68
N ARG A 146 16.34 -11.90 12.23
CA ARG A 146 15.28 -12.79 11.73
C ARG A 146 15.46 -13.24 10.29
N LYS A 147 16.22 -12.50 9.48
CA LYS A 147 16.57 -12.88 8.10
C LYS A 147 15.37 -13.33 7.28
N GLU A 148 14.30 -12.52 7.29
CA GLU A 148 13.05 -12.77 6.57
C GLU A 148 13.26 -12.57 5.06
N ASN A 149 13.53 -13.66 4.34
CA ASN A 149 13.98 -13.61 2.95
C ASN A 149 12.97 -14.22 1.97
N PHE A 150 11.69 -14.20 2.30
CA PHE A 150 10.64 -14.88 1.55
C PHE A 150 9.31 -14.10 1.53
N LEU A 151 8.43 -14.58 0.66
CA LEU A 151 7.04 -14.15 0.48
C LEU A 151 6.19 -15.40 0.40
N VAL A 152 4.98 -15.39 0.99
CA VAL A 152 4.08 -16.54 0.99
C VAL A 152 2.70 -16.20 0.45
N LYS A 153 2.09 -17.17 -0.26
CA LYS A 153 0.77 -17.08 -0.88
C LYS A 153 -0.14 -18.18 -0.35
N PHE A 154 -1.38 -17.81 -0.05
CA PHE A 154 -2.42 -18.67 0.48
C PHE A 154 -3.73 -18.54 -0.30
N THR A 155 -4.62 -19.53 -0.19
CA THR A 155 -6.02 -19.30 -0.54
C THR A 155 -6.67 -18.35 0.46
N ARG A 156 -7.88 -17.90 0.16
CA ARG A 156 -8.70 -17.09 1.06
C ARG A 156 -8.92 -17.74 2.44
N GLU A 157 -8.97 -19.07 2.48
CA GLU A 157 -9.16 -19.87 3.70
C GLU A 157 -7.86 -20.17 4.45
N GLY A 158 -6.71 -19.68 3.96
CA GLY A 158 -5.41 -19.87 4.60
C GLY A 158 -4.69 -21.18 4.20
N LYS A 159 -5.12 -21.86 3.13
CA LYS A 159 -4.37 -23.00 2.60
C LYS A 159 -3.13 -22.51 1.85
N PHE A 160 -1.96 -23.01 2.21
CA PHE A 160 -0.70 -22.68 1.56
C PHE A 160 -0.70 -23.04 0.06
N LEU A 161 -0.18 -22.14 -0.77
CA LEU A 161 -0.08 -22.30 -2.22
C LEU A 161 1.35 -22.18 -2.75
N LEU A 162 2.09 -21.17 -2.31
CA LEU A 162 3.41 -20.84 -2.86
C LEU A 162 4.27 -20.10 -1.83
N GLN A 163 5.56 -20.37 -1.84
CA GLN A 163 6.59 -19.55 -1.18
C GLN A 163 7.66 -19.16 -2.19
N ILE A 164 8.03 -17.87 -2.21
CA ILE A 164 9.13 -17.32 -3.00
C ILE A 164 10.26 -16.93 -2.05
N GLY A 165 11.43 -17.52 -2.22
CA GLY A 165 12.56 -17.36 -1.32
C GLY A 165 12.49 -18.23 -0.07
N ARG A 166 13.56 -18.17 0.75
CA ARG A 166 13.71 -18.95 2.00
C ARG A 166 14.45 -18.15 3.06
N ARG A 167 14.09 -18.36 4.32
CA ARG A 167 14.70 -17.70 5.47
C ARG A 167 16.22 -17.89 5.49
N GLY A 168 16.96 -16.80 5.66
CA GLY A 168 18.41 -16.81 5.78
C GLY A 168 19.19 -17.03 4.50
N MET A 169 18.54 -17.12 3.34
CA MET A 169 19.17 -17.52 2.07
C MET A 169 19.52 -16.36 1.14
N SER A 170 19.20 -15.12 1.48
CA SER A 170 19.48 -13.94 0.64
C SER A 170 20.97 -13.73 0.43
N LYS A 171 21.31 -13.38 -0.82
CA LYS A 171 22.68 -13.02 -1.29
C LYS A 171 22.77 -11.52 -1.66
N GLY A 172 21.83 -10.68 -1.20
CA GLY A 172 21.78 -9.25 -1.50
C GLY A 172 20.84 -8.88 -2.65
N SER A 173 20.92 -7.63 -3.08
CA SER A 173 19.97 -7.05 -4.03
C SER A 173 20.01 -7.64 -5.45
N LEU A 174 21.03 -8.41 -5.80
CA LEU A 174 21.12 -9.10 -7.10
C LEU A 174 20.66 -10.57 -7.04
N ASP A 175 20.24 -11.08 -5.89
CA ASP A 175 19.71 -12.44 -5.75
C ASP A 175 18.34 -12.57 -6.42
N THR A 176 18.21 -13.42 -7.42
CA THR A 176 16.97 -13.64 -8.17
C THR A 176 16.02 -14.65 -7.53
N GLY A 177 16.48 -15.41 -6.52
CA GLY A 177 15.69 -16.47 -5.88
C GLY A 177 15.19 -16.10 -4.48
N ASN A 178 15.81 -15.14 -3.81
CA ASN A 178 15.46 -14.79 -2.44
C ASN A 178 15.29 -13.28 -2.27
N LEU A 179 14.44 -12.91 -1.32
CA LEU A 179 14.20 -11.53 -0.88
C LEU A 179 15.09 -11.18 0.30
N ASN A 180 14.99 -9.93 0.80
CA ASN A 180 15.64 -9.58 2.06
C ASN A 180 14.83 -8.53 2.83
N ASN A 181 13.88 -9.01 3.62
CA ASN A 181 12.91 -8.18 4.34
C ASN A 181 12.05 -7.34 3.38
N ALA A 182 11.30 -8.03 2.52
CA ALA A 182 10.37 -7.43 1.58
C ALA A 182 9.18 -6.78 2.29
N ALA A 183 8.93 -5.51 2.02
CA ALA A 183 7.93 -4.73 2.76
C ALA A 183 6.51 -4.92 2.24
N ASP A 184 6.30 -4.87 0.94
CA ASP A 184 4.98 -4.87 0.32
C ASP A 184 5.02 -5.61 -1.03
N MET A 185 3.84 -5.95 -1.55
CA MET A 185 3.70 -6.60 -2.83
C MET A 185 2.38 -6.20 -3.51
N TRP A 186 2.34 -6.36 -4.83
CA TRP A 186 1.15 -6.16 -5.65
C TRP A 186 1.12 -7.11 -6.83
N VAL A 187 0.02 -7.83 -7.03
CA VAL A 187 -0.17 -8.69 -8.21
C VAL A 187 -0.91 -7.91 -9.28
N HIS A 188 -0.28 -7.77 -10.45
CA HIS A 188 -0.87 -7.09 -11.59
C HIS A 188 -1.75 -8.05 -12.39
N PRO A 189 -3.07 -7.77 -12.52
CA PRO A 189 -4.02 -8.73 -13.12
C PRO A 189 -3.73 -9.05 -14.58
N ALA A 190 -3.30 -8.05 -15.37
CA ALA A 190 -3.13 -8.23 -16.81
C ALA A 190 -1.92 -9.11 -17.17
N THR A 191 -0.85 -9.12 -16.37
CA THR A 191 0.36 -9.90 -16.63
C THR A 191 0.52 -11.10 -15.70
N ASN A 192 -0.31 -11.22 -14.65
CA ASN A 192 -0.21 -12.23 -13.60
C ASN A 192 1.19 -12.25 -12.95
N GLU A 193 1.74 -11.07 -12.70
CA GLU A 193 3.06 -10.90 -12.08
C GLU A 193 2.92 -10.26 -10.70
N VAL A 194 3.71 -10.73 -9.74
CA VAL A 194 3.84 -10.12 -8.43
C VAL A 194 5.05 -9.20 -8.40
N PHE A 195 4.79 -7.91 -8.17
CA PHE A 195 5.77 -6.85 -7.96
C PHE A 195 6.04 -6.73 -6.47
N VAL A 196 7.29 -6.80 -6.06
CA VAL A 196 7.68 -6.83 -4.64
C VAL A 196 8.56 -5.65 -4.29
N ALA A 197 8.18 -4.91 -3.25
CA ALA A 197 8.97 -3.87 -2.61
C ALA A 197 10.01 -4.52 -1.69
N ASP A 198 11.15 -4.92 -2.22
CA ASP A 198 12.22 -5.61 -1.49
C ASP A 198 13.27 -4.61 -1.00
N GLY A 199 12.95 -3.89 0.10
CA GLY A 199 13.63 -2.64 0.39
C GLY A 199 14.16 -2.40 1.79
N TYR A 200 13.86 -3.19 2.82
CA TYR A 200 14.43 -2.94 4.15
C TYR A 200 15.95 -3.21 4.22
N VAL A 201 16.40 -4.26 3.52
CA VAL A 201 17.83 -4.58 3.40
C VAL A 201 18.27 -4.44 1.95
N ASN A 202 17.57 -5.08 1.02
CA ASN A 202 17.78 -4.89 -0.42
C ASN A 202 17.30 -3.50 -0.89
N ARG A 203 17.57 -3.16 -2.15
CA ARG A 203 17.33 -1.82 -2.71
C ARG A 203 16.64 -1.88 -4.05
N ARG A 204 15.56 -2.68 -4.14
CA ARG A 204 14.96 -3.00 -5.43
C ARG A 204 13.44 -3.18 -5.40
N VAL A 205 12.87 -3.05 -6.58
CA VAL A 205 11.68 -3.75 -6.98
C VAL A 205 12.12 -5.05 -7.66
N ILE A 206 11.51 -6.16 -7.32
CA ILE A 206 11.72 -7.45 -7.98
C ILE A 206 10.38 -8.05 -8.38
N VAL A 207 10.32 -8.69 -9.53
CA VAL A 207 9.09 -9.19 -10.14
C VAL A 207 9.20 -10.69 -10.39
N PHE A 208 8.16 -11.42 -9.99
CA PHE A 208 8.04 -12.84 -10.21
C PHE A 208 6.71 -13.17 -10.90
N ASP A 209 6.65 -14.33 -11.50
CA ASP A 209 5.39 -14.93 -11.93
C ASP A 209 4.55 -15.29 -10.69
N ALA A 210 3.29 -14.87 -10.64
CA ALA A 210 2.46 -15.00 -9.45
C ALA A 210 1.94 -16.43 -9.20
N ASP A 211 2.03 -17.34 -10.16
CA ASP A 211 1.61 -18.73 -10.00
C ASP A 211 2.79 -19.67 -9.72
N THR A 212 3.95 -19.40 -10.31
CA THR A 212 5.11 -20.30 -10.26
C THR A 212 6.23 -19.80 -9.35
N GLY A 213 6.27 -18.50 -9.05
CA GLY A 213 7.38 -17.86 -8.34
C GLY A 213 8.64 -17.68 -9.19
N ALA A 214 8.57 -17.90 -10.51
CA ALA A 214 9.72 -17.73 -11.39
C ALA A 214 10.11 -16.25 -11.52
N PHE A 215 11.40 -15.96 -11.37
CA PHE A 215 11.95 -14.61 -11.55
C PHE A 215 11.67 -14.08 -12.97
N LYS A 216 11.29 -12.81 -13.08
CA LYS A 216 11.07 -12.11 -14.34
C LYS A 216 12.07 -10.99 -14.57
N ARG A 217 12.15 -10.02 -13.66
CA ARG A 217 13.03 -8.84 -13.75
C ARG A 217 13.15 -8.13 -12.39
N MET A 218 14.08 -7.20 -12.29
CA MET A 218 14.23 -6.31 -11.14
C MET A 218 14.88 -5.00 -11.58
N TRP A 219 14.71 -3.96 -10.74
CA TRP A 219 15.36 -2.67 -10.92
C TRP A 219 15.50 -1.93 -9.58
N GLY A 220 16.45 -0.99 -9.54
CA GLY A 220 16.63 -0.02 -8.46
C GLY A 220 16.02 1.33 -8.79
N ALA A 221 16.39 2.37 -8.04
CA ALA A 221 15.93 3.73 -8.29
C ALA A 221 16.32 4.19 -9.70
N TYR A 222 15.43 4.95 -10.33
CA TYR A 222 15.55 5.45 -11.71
C TYR A 222 15.66 4.36 -12.79
N GLY A 223 15.38 3.10 -12.46
CA GLY A 223 15.56 1.96 -13.35
C GLY A 223 16.99 1.42 -13.39
N ASP A 224 17.89 1.99 -12.60
CA ASP A 224 19.28 1.53 -12.50
C ASP A 224 19.38 0.16 -11.80
N PRO A 225 20.43 -0.61 -12.01
CA PRO A 225 20.72 -1.78 -11.19
C PRO A 225 20.88 -1.41 -9.70
N PRO A 226 20.36 -2.23 -8.75
CA PRO A 226 20.59 -2.00 -7.33
C PRO A 226 22.07 -2.18 -6.98
N ASP A 227 22.58 -1.28 -6.13
CA ASP A 227 23.94 -1.32 -5.58
C ASP A 227 23.91 -1.28 -4.05
N ASP A 228 24.24 -2.40 -3.41
CA ASP A 228 24.25 -2.55 -1.96
C ASP A 228 25.41 -1.78 -1.28
N ALA A 229 26.47 -1.46 -2.03
CA ALA A 229 27.63 -0.72 -1.53
C ALA A 229 27.40 0.80 -1.53
N ALA A 230 26.42 1.31 -2.28
CA ALA A 230 26.15 2.74 -2.36
C ALA A 230 25.74 3.34 -1.00
N PRO A 231 26.08 4.61 -0.71
CA PRO A 231 25.67 5.28 0.52
C PRO A 231 24.13 5.35 0.66
N LYS A 232 23.64 5.28 1.90
CA LYS A 232 22.20 5.43 2.24
C LYS A 232 21.80 6.85 2.65
N ALA A 233 22.76 7.75 2.84
CA ALA A 233 22.47 9.08 3.32
C ALA A 233 21.77 9.94 2.26
N PHE A 234 20.72 10.64 2.68
CA PHE A 234 20.04 11.67 1.91
C PHE A 234 19.92 12.94 2.73
N ALA A 235 20.41 14.06 2.20
CA ALA A 235 20.47 15.35 2.91
C ALA A 235 19.16 16.16 2.82
N GLY A 236 18.15 15.67 2.13
CA GLY A 236 16.88 16.39 1.92
C GLY A 236 16.95 17.54 0.91
N GLU A 237 18.08 17.74 0.23
CA GLU A 237 18.31 18.81 -0.76
C GLU A 237 18.97 18.24 -2.04
N GLY A 238 18.95 19.03 -3.13
CA GLY A 238 19.55 18.65 -4.40
C GLY A 238 18.82 17.50 -5.11
N PRO A 239 19.47 16.83 -6.09
CA PRO A 239 18.94 15.63 -6.74
C PRO A 239 18.79 14.48 -5.74
N GLY A 240 17.77 13.64 -5.93
CA GLY A 240 17.59 12.43 -5.12
C GLY A 240 18.73 11.42 -5.31
N PRO A 241 18.95 10.53 -4.31
CA PRO A 241 19.94 9.46 -4.43
C PRO A 241 19.63 8.52 -5.59
N ARG A 242 20.68 8.02 -6.27
CA ARG A 242 20.56 7.06 -7.37
C ARG A 242 20.17 5.64 -6.93
N GLN A 243 20.12 5.39 -5.64
CA GLN A 243 19.69 4.11 -5.06
C GLN A 243 18.47 4.30 -4.17
N PHE A 244 17.63 3.28 -4.09
CA PHE A 244 16.55 3.22 -3.10
C PHE A 244 17.09 3.14 -1.66
N ASN A 245 16.32 3.70 -0.74
CA ASN A 245 16.57 3.60 0.68
C ASN A 245 15.27 3.22 1.41
N THR A 246 15.05 1.94 1.58
CA THR A 246 13.83 1.34 2.12
C THR A 246 12.63 1.49 1.17
N VAL A 247 12.62 0.66 0.10
CA VAL A 247 11.41 0.47 -0.73
C VAL A 247 10.34 -0.16 0.15
N HIS A 248 9.32 0.62 0.52
CA HIS A 248 8.37 0.24 1.57
C HIS A 248 6.97 -0.08 1.05
N GLY A 249 6.53 0.56 0.00
CA GLY A 249 5.23 0.33 -0.62
C GLY A 249 5.36 0.19 -2.13
N ILE A 250 4.45 -0.59 -2.72
CA ILE A 250 4.35 -0.76 -4.16
C ILE A 250 2.90 -0.99 -4.58
N LYS A 251 2.47 -0.27 -5.63
CA LYS A 251 1.16 -0.49 -6.28
C LYS A 251 1.33 -0.35 -7.78
N VAL A 252 0.55 -1.13 -8.53
CA VAL A 252 0.44 -0.99 -9.98
C VAL A 252 -0.94 -0.45 -10.31
N SER A 253 -0.98 0.66 -11.05
CA SER A 253 -2.23 1.28 -11.48
C SER A 253 -2.88 0.53 -12.64
N ALA A 254 -4.16 0.80 -12.89
CA ALA A 254 -4.93 0.15 -13.95
C ALA A 254 -4.37 0.42 -15.37
N ASP A 255 -3.65 1.53 -15.54
CA ASP A 255 -2.95 1.88 -16.78
C ASP A 255 -1.50 1.38 -16.84
N GLY A 256 -1.11 0.45 -15.95
CA GLY A 256 0.18 -0.25 -16.00
C GLY A 256 1.38 0.57 -15.51
N LEU A 257 1.18 1.56 -14.64
CA LEU A 257 2.27 2.28 -14.01
C LEU A 257 2.54 1.75 -12.60
N VAL A 258 3.81 1.55 -12.27
CA VAL A 258 4.28 1.04 -10.98
C VAL A 258 4.69 2.21 -10.09
N TYR A 259 4.00 2.37 -8.97
CA TYR A 259 4.25 3.41 -7.96
C TYR A 259 5.06 2.80 -6.81
N VAL A 260 6.24 3.33 -6.55
CA VAL A 260 7.23 2.79 -5.61
C VAL A 260 7.52 3.81 -4.53
N ASN A 261 7.19 3.46 -3.28
CA ASN A 261 7.46 4.30 -2.12
C ASN A 261 8.88 4.07 -1.62
N ASP A 262 9.76 5.02 -1.87
CA ASP A 262 11.14 5.04 -1.42
C ASP A 262 11.23 5.84 -0.12
N ARG A 263 10.89 5.15 0.97
CA ARG A 263 10.49 5.71 2.26
C ARG A 263 11.52 6.66 2.87
N LEU A 264 12.76 6.22 3.04
CA LEU A 264 13.80 7.00 3.71
C LEU A 264 14.48 8.03 2.78
N ASN A 265 14.15 8.02 1.49
CA ASN A 265 14.48 9.09 0.57
C ASN A 265 13.33 10.09 0.40
N ASN A 266 12.23 9.93 1.16
CA ASN A 266 11.07 10.82 1.17
C ASN A 266 10.49 11.06 -0.23
N ARG A 267 10.40 10.01 -1.06
CA ARG A 267 9.93 10.13 -2.43
C ARG A 267 9.06 8.97 -2.87
N LEU A 268 8.26 9.25 -3.87
CA LEU A 268 7.54 8.27 -4.67
C LEU A 268 8.12 8.30 -6.08
N GLN A 269 8.53 7.17 -6.61
CA GLN A 269 8.94 7.03 -8.01
C GLN A 269 7.93 6.22 -8.80
N VAL A 270 7.73 6.61 -10.06
CA VAL A 270 6.79 5.96 -10.99
C VAL A 270 7.57 5.35 -12.14
N PHE A 271 7.22 4.12 -12.47
CA PHE A 271 7.86 3.33 -13.54
C PHE A 271 6.81 2.71 -14.45
N THR A 272 7.22 2.28 -15.64
CA THR A 272 6.44 1.30 -16.41
C THR A 272 6.53 -0.07 -15.73
N ILE A 273 5.68 -1.03 -16.18
CA ILE A 273 5.77 -2.43 -15.71
C ILE A 273 7.13 -3.08 -16.00
N ASP A 274 7.88 -2.57 -16.99
CA ASP A 274 9.20 -3.07 -17.35
C ASP A 274 10.36 -2.40 -16.57
N GLY A 275 10.03 -1.51 -15.60
CA GLY A 275 11.00 -0.84 -14.75
C GLY A 275 11.61 0.43 -15.35
N VAL A 276 11.06 0.96 -16.44
CA VAL A 276 11.53 2.22 -17.04
C VAL A 276 11.00 3.39 -16.22
N PHE A 277 11.90 4.18 -15.65
CA PHE A 277 11.56 5.37 -14.86
C PHE A 277 10.77 6.40 -15.67
N GLN A 278 9.73 6.94 -15.08
CA GLN A 278 8.87 7.95 -15.69
C GLN A 278 9.00 9.31 -14.98
N ARG A 279 8.83 9.33 -13.66
CA ARG A 279 8.80 10.57 -12.86
C ARG A 279 8.88 10.27 -11.35
N GLU A 280 9.13 11.31 -10.58
CA GLU A 280 9.13 11.24 -9.11
C GLU A 280 8.51 12.49 -8.48
N ILE A 281 8.08 12.34 -7.24
CA ILE A 281 7.76 13.43 -6.31
C ILE A 281 8.45 13.21 -4.99
N PHE A 282 8.84 14.28 -4.34
CA PHE A 282 9.29 14.27 -2.95
C PHE A 282 8.17 14.74 -2.03
N ILE A 283 8.06 14.09 -0.87
CA ILE A 283 7.01 14.33 0.12
C ILE A 283 7.70 14.78 1.39
N GLU A 284 7.41 16.01 1.88
CA GLU A 284 8.03 16.57 3.10
C GLU A 284 9.55 16.28 3.16
N ARG A 285 10.22 16.65 2.09
CA ARG A 285 11.57 16.25 1.70
C ARG A 285 12.62 16.31 2.81
N LYS A 286 12.44 17.22 3.79
CA LYS A 286 13.38 17.45 4.91
C LYS A 286 13.07 16.61 6.14
N THR A 287 11.99 15.84 6.14
CA THR A 287 11.64 14.96 7.25
C THR A 287 12.70 13.87 7.42
N GLN A 288 13.17 13.69 8.63
CA GLN A 288 14.18 12.70 9.00
C GLN A 288 13.54 11.54 9.79
N LEU A 289 14.33 10.60 10.26
CA LEU A 289 13.98 9.43 11.07
C LEU A 289 13.13 8.42 10.30
N LEU A 290 11.80 8.49 10.40
CA LEU A 290 10.91 7.47 9.85
C LEU A 290 10.75 7.55 8.33
N GLY A 291 11.01 8.73 7.72
CA GLY A 291 10.68 9.02 6.33
C GLY A 291 9.18 9.28 6.12
N THR A 292 8.79 9.60 4.90
CA THR A 292 7.44 10.12 4.60
C THR A 292 6.64 9.32 3.58
N SER A 293 7.29 8.59 2.70
CA SER A 293 6.63 7.81 1.63
C SER A 293 6.48 6.36 2.07
N PHE A 294 5.45 6.07 2.88
CA PHE A 294 5.28 4.71 3.44
C PHE A 294 4.55 3.78 2.51
N ASN A 295 3.36 4.14 2.09
CA ASN A 295 2.51 3.32 1.24
C ASN A 295 1.59 4.20 0.41
N THR A 296 0.97 3.60 -0.59
CA THR A 296 0.14 4.29 -1.58
C THR A 296 -1.17 3.54 -1.78
N ALA A 297 -2.26 4.29 -2.03
CA ALA A 297 -3.51 3.77 -2.53
C ALA A 297 -4.05 4.68 -3.64
N PHE A 298 -4.94 4.15 -4.50
CA PHE A 298 -5.60 4.90 -5.55
C PHE A 298 -7.09 5.03 -5.26
N SER A 299 -7.72 6.09 -5.78
CA SER A 299 -9.18 6.14 -5.83
C SER A 299 -9.74 5.03 -6.74
N PRO A 300 -10.96 4.52 -6.46
CA PRO A 300 -11.51 3.37 -7.18
C PRO A 300 -12.12 3.72 -8.54
N ASP A 301 -12.21 5.00 -8.90
CA ASP A 301 -12.71 5.42 -10.20
C ASP A 301 -11.85 4.86 -11.34
N ALA A 302 -12.43 4.65 -12.52
CA ALA A 302 -11.76 4.01 -13.65
C ALA A 302 -10.43 4.70 -14.05
N GLY A 303 -10.34 6.02 -13.85
CA GLY A 303 -9.10 6.80 -14.07
C GLY A 303 -8.12 6.75 -12.90
N GLN A 304 -8.51 6.21 -11.75
CA GLN A 304 -7.73 6.26 -10.51
C GLN A 304 -7.18 7.67 -10.26
N ARG A 305 -8.10 8.64 -10.33
CA ARG A 305 -7.76 10.06 -10.36
C ARG A 305 -6.93 10.52 -9.18
N TRP A 306 -7.22 10.00 -7.99
CA TRP A 306 -6.55 10.39 -6.77
C TRP A 306 -5.50 9.36 -6.36
N LEU A 307 -4.35 9.86 -5.99
CA LEU A 307 -3.25 9.12 -5.41
C LEU A 307 -3.12 9.53 -3.94
N TYR A 308 -3.27 8.57 -3.03
CA TYR A 308 -3.08 8.76 -1.58
C TYR A 308 -1.71 8.25 -1.19
N VAL A 309 -0.95 9.05 -0.44
CA VAL A 309 0.37 8.65 0.08
C VAL A 309 0.41 8.85 1.59
N GLY A 310 0.71 7.79 2.31
CA GLY A 310 0.86 7.82 3.77
C GLY A 310 2.22 8.36 4.19
N ASP A 311 2.20 9.37 5.05
CA ASP A 311 3.38 9.98 5.67
C ASP A 311 3.35 9.72 7.18
N ALA A 312 4.01 8.63 7.61
CA ALA A 312 4.09 8.30 9.02
C ALA A 312 5.02 9.23 9.81
N GLY A 313 5.99 9.86 9.14
CA GLY A 313 6.89 10.82 9.79
C GLY A 313 6.18 12.04 10.32
N ASN A 314 5.13 12.50 9.62
CA ASN A 314 4.36 13.69 9.99
C ASN A 314 2.90 13.37 10.38
N GLY A 315 2.49 12.10 10.34
CA GLY A 315 1.14 11.67 10.68
C GLY A 315 0.07 12.21 9.72
N ARG A 316 0.36 12.21 8.41
CA ARG A 316 -0.52 12.79 7.37
C ARG A 316 -0.76 11.81 6.23
N ILE A 317 -1.88 11.98 5.56
CA ILE A 317 -2.15 11.38 4.26
C ILE A 317 -2.19 12.50 3.24
N HIS A 318 -1.30 12.44 2.25
CA HIS A 318 -1.24 13.37 1.14
C HIS A 318 -2.14 12.89 0.01
N VAL A 319 -2.87 13.79 -0.60
CA VAL A 319 -3.76 13.55 -1.74
C VAL A 319 -3.21 14.27 -2.95
N PHE A 320 -2.87 13.51 -3.97
CA PHE A 320 -2.35 14.04 -5.24
C PHE A 320 -3.35 13.80 -6.37
N ASP A 321 -3.35 14.69 -7.35
CA ASP A 321 -3.82 14.31 -8.69
C ASP A 321 -2.82 13.32 -9.29
N ARG A 322 -3.26 12.09 -9.54
CA ARG A 322 -2.36 11.01 -9.98
C ARG A 322 -1.68 11.30 -11.32
N ARG A 323 -2.38 11.96 -12.23
CA ARG A 323 -1.87 12.25 -13.57
C ARG A 323 -0.77 13.30 -13.56
N THR A 324 -0.92 14.35 -12.75
CA THR A 324 0.03 15.46 -12.69
C THR A 324 1.06 15.32 -11.57
N LEU A 325 0.78 14.49 -10.57
CA LEU A 325 1.48 14.39 -9.29
C LEU A 325 1.49 15.70 -8.50
N GLN A 326 0.53 16.59 -8.76
CA GLN A 326 0.32 17.79 -7.98
C GLN A 326 -0.37 17.44 -6.67
N GLU A 327 0.20 17.86 -5.54
CA GLU A 327 -0.46 17.75 -4.25
C GLU A 327 -1.66 18.71 -4.20
N LEU A 328 -2.80 18.19 -3.79
CA LEU A 328 -4.06 18.93 -3.70
C LEU A 328 -4.40 19.28 -2.26
N ARG A 329 -4.10 18.38 -1.33
CA ARG A 329 -4.26 18.56 0.11
C ARG A 329 -3.53 17.47 0.90
N ALA A 330 -3.36 17.71 2.19
CA ALA A 330 -3.04 16.68 3.15
C ALA A 330 -3.99 16.75 4.35
N PHE A 331 -4.21 15.63 5.03
CA PHE A 331 -5.04 15.58 6.23
C PHE A 331 -4.45 14.62 7.26
N GLY A 332 -4.92 14.70 8.50
CA GLY A 332 -4.40 13.97 9.64
C GLY A 332 -3.33 14.76 10.41
N ARG A 333 -2.96 14.23 11.55
CA ARG A 333 -1.87 14.71 12.40
C ARG A 333 -1.41 13.60 13.34
N ILE A 334 -0.27 13.78 13.98
CA ILE A 334 0.20 12.86 15.04
C ILE A 334 -0.73 12.99 16.25
N GLY A 335 -1.20 11.85 16.75
CA GLY A 335 -2.05 11.76 17.91
C GLY A 335 -2.71 10.39 18.11
N ARG A 336 -3.61 10.27 19.09
CA ARG A 336 -4.22 9.00 19.51
C ARG A 336 -5.74 8.94 19.33
N TYR A 337 -6.39 10.07 19.07
CA TYR A 337 -7.83 10.12 18.81
C TYR A 337 -8.16 9.52 17.43
N ALA A 338 -9.43 9.22 17.22
CA ALA A 338 -9.93 8.82 15.91
C ALA A 338 -9.64 9.93 14.88
N GLY A 339 -9.10 9.54 13.72
CA GLY A 339 -8.64 10.48 12.68
C GLY A 339 -7.23 11.04 12.87
N GLU A 340 -6.58 10.76 13.99
CA GLU A 340 -5.15 11.05 14.20
C GLU A 340 -4.32 9.78 14.03
N PHE A 341 -3.01 9.92 13.84
CA PHE A 341 -2.12 8.78 13.59
C PHE A 341 -0.96 8.76 14.58
N VAL A 342 -0.72 7.60 15.19
CA VAL A 342 0.49 7.36 15.99
C VAL A 342 1.64 6.94 15.08
N PHE A 343 1.39 5.95 14.25
CA PHE A 343 2.37 5.44 13.29
C PHE A 343 1.62 4.68 12.17
N MET A 344 1.08 5.46 11.20
CA MET A 344 0.45 4.85 10.03
C MET A 344 1.46 4.01 9.24
N HIS A 345 0.97 2.93 8.61
CA HIS A 345 1.86 1.98 7.99
C HIS A 345 1.44 1.57 6.59
N ASN A 346 0.18 1.17 6.39
CA ASN A 346 -0.32 0.74 5.09
C ASN A 346 -1.69 1.36 4.80
N LEU A 347 -2.02 1.50 3.51
CA LEU A 347 -3.24 2.11 3.01
C LEU A 347 -3.95 1.18 2.02
N ALA A 348 -5.29 1.18 2.05
CA ALA A 348 -6.13 0.54 1.04
C ALA A 348 -7.42 1.33 0.84
N THR A 349 -8.05 1.20 -0.33
CA THR A 349 -9.35 1.80 -0.66
C THR A 349 -10.35 0.73 -1.05
N ASP A 350 -11.63 0.92 -0.71
CA ASP A 350 -12.73 0.10 -1.22
C ASP A 350 -13.39 0.73 -2.47
N SER A 351 -14.35 0.02 -3.07
CA SER A 351 -15.03 0.48 -4.28
C SER A 351 -15.91 1.73 -4.06
N ALA A 352 -16.30 2.01 -2.81
CA ALA A 352 -17.00 3.23 -2.42
C ALA A 352 -16.07 4.44 -2.24
N GLY A 353 -14.75 4.22 -2.31
CA GLY A 353 -13.72 5.24 -2.11
C GLY A 353 -13.35 5.49 -0.66
N ASN A 354 -13.81 4.67 0.28
CA ASN A 354 -13.36 4.77 1.66
C ASN A 354 -11.89 4.35 1.76
N LEU A 355 -11.17 4.97 2.69
CA LEU A 355 -9.75 4.71 2.91
C LEU A 355 -9.56 3.96 4.23
N TYR A 356 -8.77 2.90 4.21
CA TYR A 356 -8.39 2.12 5.38
C TYR A 356 -6.91 2.34 5.67
N VAL A 357 -6.59 2.58 6.94
CA VAL A 357 -5.22 2.91 7.39
C VAL A 357 -4.84 2.00 8.54
N SER A 358 -3.79 1.23 8.39
CA SER A 358 -3.22 0.42 9.47
C SER A 358 -2.15 1.19 10.24
N GLU A 359 -2.00 0.88 11.54
CA GLU A 359 -1.00 1.51 12.40
C GLU A 359 -0.19 0.48 13.20
N VAL A 360 1.14 0.65 13.15
CA VAL A 360 2.11 -0.13 13.95
C VAL A 360 2.59 0.66 15.18
N GLY A 361 3.62 0.14 15.85
CA GLY A 361 4.16 0.74 17.07
C GLY A 361 3.09 0.79 18.16
N ASN A 362 2.83 1.97 18.71
CA ASN A 362 1.81 2.19 19.73
C ASN A 362 0.42 2.52 19.16
N GLY A 363 0.25 2.55 17.85
CA GLY A 363 -1.04 2.77 17.19
C GLY A 363 -1.96 1.57 17.34
N ARG A 364 -1.48 0.38 16.95
CA ARG A 364 -2.14 -0.93 17.15
C ARG A 364 -3.62 -0.96 16.77
N ARG A 365 -3.94 -0.37 15.61
CA ARG A 365 -5.31 -0.30 15.12
C ARG A 365 -5.34 -0.24 13.60
N VAL A 366 -6.52 -0.41 13.05
CA VAL A 366 -6.87 -0.02 11.70
C VAL A 366 -8.03 0.96 11.77
N GLN A 367 -7.98 2.03 11.00
CA GLN A 367 -9.03 3.06 10.95
C GLN A 367 -9.66 3.08 9.57
N LYS A 368 -10.98 3.24 9.51
CA LYS A 368 -11.74 3.52 8.29
C LYS A 368 -12.05 5.01 8.19
N PHE A 369 -11.75 5.58 7.04
CA PHE A 369 -12.10 6.94 6.68
C PHE A 369 -13.14 6.90 5.57
N VAL A 370 -14.35 7.29 5.88
CA VAL A 370 -15.48 7.31 4.95
C VAL A 370 -15.34 8.52 4.03
N LEU A 371 -15.40 8.28 2.72
CA LEU A 371 -15.39 9.34 1.72
C LEU A 371 -16.63 10.21 1.87
N GLU A 372 -16.45 11.50 2.09
CA GLU A 372 -17.54 12.45 2.14
C GLU A 372 -18.04 12.76 0.72
N ALA A 373 -19.36 12.78 0.57
CA ALA A 373 -19.93 13.25 -0.68
C ALA A 373 -19.47 14.70 -0.94
N ALA A 374 -19.05 15.00 -2.17
CA ALA A 374 -18.73 16.38 -2.54
C ALA A 374 -19.91 17.29 -2.15
N PRO A 375 -19.67 18.46 -1.53
CA PRO A 375 -20.75 19.39 -1.26
C PRO A 375 -21.51 19.64 -2.56
N ARG A 376 -22.82 19.47 -2.54
CA ARG A 376 -23.67 19.83 -3.70
C ARG A 376 -23.51 21.33 -3.93
N PRO A 377 -23.29 21.75 -5.17
CA PRO A 377 -23.15 23.17 -5.53
C PRO A 377 -24.35 23.99 -5.12
#